data_f76f5b01a80ffb867a40885c1dd9c571
#
_entry.id   f76f5b01a80ffb867a40885c1dd9c571
#
_cell.length_a   1.000
_cell.length_b   1.000
_cell.length_c   1.000
_cell.angle_alpha   90.00
_cell.angle_beta   90.00
_cell.angle_gamma   90.00
#
_symmetry.space_group_name_H-M   'P 1'
#
loop_
_entity.id
_entity.type
_entity.pdbx_description
1 polymer ?
#
loop_
_entity_poly.entity_id
_entity_poly.type
_entity_poly.pdbx_seq_one_letter_code
_entity_poly.pdbx_strand_id
1 'polypeptide(L)'
;MNVHDSERLAGLLEAAGYQRAAEDADADVVVFNTCAVRENADNKLYGNLSHLAPRKRDDPEMQIAVGGCLAQKDRDALLRKAPWVDVVFGTHNIGSLPTLLERARHNKVAQVEIAEALQEFPSSLPSARESAYAAWVSISVGCNNSCTFCIVPSLRGKEVDRSPDDILAEVASLVDDGVLEVTLLGQNVNAYGVSFADPALPRDRGAFARLLRACGEIDGLERVRFTSPHPAEFTDDVIEAMAQTPNVCPALHMPLQSGSDRVLRAMRRSYRAERYLGIIDRVRAAMPHAAITTDLIVGFPGETEDDFAATLDVVRRARFSAAFTFQYSKRPGTPAADLDGQLPKAVVQERYERLVALQEEISLQGNQALVGQTVELLVATGEGRKDTATARMSGRARDGRLVHFAVGDAARGSADTRPRPGDVITTMVTGAAPHHLIADAGILTHRRTRAGDAHAAGRRPRGIGLGMPAVGPPVGPAQPLGCAR
;
A
#
# COMPACT_ATOMS: atom_id res chain seq x y z
N MET A 1 2.26 0.19 3.38
CA MET A 1 2.80 -0.37 4.66
C MET A 1 2.67 -1.89 4.71
N ASN A 2 1.47 -2.49 4.76
CA ASN A 2 1.35 -3.96 4.95
C ASN A 2 1.99 -4.79 3.83
N VAL A 3 1.84 -4.37 2.55
CA VAL A 3 2.53 -5.02 1.41
C VAL A 3 4.04 -4.88 1.55
N HIS A 4 4.53 -3.69 1.87
CA HIS A 4 5.95 -3.44 2.13
C HIS A 4 6.49 -4.30 3.28
N ASP A 5 5.73 -4.42 4.39
CA ASP A 5 6.10 -5.32 5.49
C ASP A 5 6.18 -6.79 5.01
N SER A 6 5.27 -7.23 4.11
CA SER A 6 5.29 -8.57 3.53
C SER A 6 6.51 -8.82 2.64
N GLU A 7 6.91 -7.84 1.82
CA GLU A 7 8.13 -7.93 1.01
C GLU A 7 9.39 -8.02 1.88
N ARG A 8 9.41 -7.32 3.03
CA ARG A 8 10.52 -7.39 4.00
C ARG A 8 10.55 -8.75 4.71
N LEU A 9 9.40 -9.29 5.12
CA LEU A 9 9.30 -10.63 5.69
C LEU A 9 9.80 -11.70 4.71
N ALA A 10 9.39 -11.63 3.45
CA ALA A 10 9.87 -12.54 2.42
C ALA A 10 11.38 -12.43 2.22
N GLY A 11 11.92 -11.20 2.14
CA GLY A 11 13.36 -10.96 1.99
C GLY A 11 14.19 -11.49 3.17
N LEU A 12 13.70 -11.33 4.40
CA LEU A 12 14.33 -11.89 5.60
C LEU A 12 14.38 -13.41 5.57
N LEU A 13 13.30 -14.07 5.17
CA LEU A 13 13.25 -15.52 5.06
C LEU A 13 14.17 -16.01 3.94
N GLU A 14 14.19 -15.36 2.78
CA GLU A 14 15.11 -15.70 1.69
C GLU A 14 16.59 -15.53 2.13
N ALA A 15 16.91 -14.44 2.85
CA ALA A 15 18.25 -14.22 3.42
C ALA A 15 18.63 -15.25 4.47
N ALA A 16 17.67 -15.80 5.19
CA ALA A 16 17.86 -16.89 6.14
C ALA A 16 17.89 -18.29 5.49
N GLY A 17 17.83 -18.37 4.15
CA GLY A 17 17.94 -19.63 3.41
C GLY A 17 16.62 -20.32 3.09
N TYR A 18 15.47 -19.73 3.43
CA TYR A 18 14.16 -20.24 3.02
C TYR A 18 13.91 -19.99 1.54
N GLN A 19 13.16 -20.86 0.92
CA GLN A 19 12.71 -20.71 -0.48
C GLN A 19 11.19 -20.61 -0.51
N ARG A 20 10.66 -19.86 -1.48
CA ARG A 20 9.19 -19.81 -1.69
C ARG A 20 8.71 -21.18 -2.16
N ALA A 21 7.68 -21.69 -1.51
CA ALA A 21 6.99 -22.89 -1.97
C ALA A 21 6.31 -22.62 -3.33
N ALA A 22 6.29 -23.64 -4.20
CA ALA A 22 5.61 -23.56 -5.50
C ALA A 22 4.10 -23.49 -5.33
N GLU A 23 3.57 -24.26 -4.37
CA GLU A 23 2.17 -24.27 -3.98
C GLU A 23 2.05 -24.12 -2.45
N ASP A 24 0.93 -23.56 -1.99
CA ASP A 24 0.67 -23.37 -0.57
C ASP A 24 0.66 -24.71 0.19
N ALA A 25 0.30 -25.81 -0.51
CA ALA A 25 0.27 -27.15 0.03
C ALA A 25 1.65 -27.69 0.41
N ASP A 26 2.72 -27.21 -0.21
CA ASP A 26 4.10 -27.70 -0.04
C ASP A 26 4.91 -26.84 0.95
N ALA A 27 4.29 -25.84 1.58
CA ALA A 27 5.02 -24.93 2.44
C ALA A 27 5.29 -25.52 3.83
N ASP A 28 6.57 -25.60 4.22
CA ASP A 28 7.00 -25.97 5.58
C ASP A 28 6.79 -24.81 6.58
N VAL A 29 6.76 -23.57 6.08
CA VAL A 29 6.54 -22.36 6.87
C VAL A 29 5.47 -21.50 6.21
N VAL A 30 4.41 -21.17 6.94
CA VAL A 30 3.36 -20.26 6.51
C VAL A 30 3.38 -19.02 7.37
N VAL A 31 3.51 -17.84 6.75
CA VAL A 31 3.55 -16.56 7.44
C VAL A 31 2.35 -15.69 7.05
N PHE A 32 1.54 -15.32 8.03
CA PHE A 32 0.47 -14.37 7.87
C PHE A 32 0.90 -12.98 8.34
N ASN A 33 0.94 -12.02 7.41
CA ASN A 33 1.09 -10.60 7.76
C ASN A 33 -0.28 -9.93 7.72
N THR A 34 -0.78 -9.52 8.88
CA THR A 34 -2.18 -9.18 9.06
C THR A 34 -2.42 -7.71 9.35
N CYS A 35 -3.48 -7.16 8.78
CA CYS A 35 -3.95 -5.80 9.03
C CYS A 35 -5.06 -5.82 10.10
N ALA A 36 -5.01 -4.93 11.08
CA ALA A 36 -6.08 -4.74 12.08
C ALA A 36 -7.02 -3.56 11.73
N VAL A 37 -6.89 -3.01 10.53
CA VAL A 37 -7.68 -1.84 10.13
C VAL A 37 -9.09 -2.21 9.62
N ARG A 38 -9.34 -3.47 9.26
CA ARG A 38 -10.63 -3.94 8.75
C ARG A 38 -11.09 -5.17 9.52
N GLU A 39 -12.32 -5.16 10.04
CA GLU A 39 -12.91 -6.30 10.76
C GLU A 39 -12.90 -7.60 9.96
N ASN A 40 -13.15 -7.51 8.65
CA ASN A 40 -13.09 -8.66 7.76
C ASN A 40 -11.67 -9.28 7.64
N ALA A 41 -10.61 -8.55 7.99
CA ALA A 41 -9.25 -9.10 7.99
C ALA A 41 -9.04 -10.04 9.19
N ASP A 42 -9.61 -9.70 10.34
CA ASP A 42 -9.58 -10.53 11.55
C ASP A 42 -10.29 -11.87 11.27
N ASN A 43 -11.51 -11.83 10.73
CA ASN A 43 -12.29 -13.03 10.40
C ASN A 43 -11.59 -13.90 9.35
N LYS A 44 -10.98 -13.31 8.32
CA LYS A 44 -10.22 -14.04 7.31
C LYS A 44 -8.99 -14.73 7.89
N LEU A 45 -8.25 -14.06 8.77
CA LEU A 45 -7.10 -14.69 9.40
C LEU A 45 -7.50 -15.94 10.18
N TYR A 46 -8.47 -15.82 11.12
CA TYR A 46 -8.90 -16.95 11.91
C TYR A 46 -9.50 -18.08 11.06
N GLY A 47 -10.21 -17.75 9.97
CA GLY A 47 -10.67 -18.72 8.98
C GLY A 47 -9.49 -19.48 8.34
N ASN A 48 -8.49 -18.76 7.83
CA ASN A 48 -7.31 -19.36 7.23
C ASN A 48 -6.50 -20.20 8.24
N LEU A 49 -6.33 -19.72 9.47
CA LEU A 49 -5.66 -20.48 10.53
C LEU A 49 -6.41 -21.78 10.84
N SER A 50 -7.76 -21.75 10.86
CA SER A 50 -8.58 -22.96 11.07
C SER A 50 -8.41 -23.98 9.94
N HIS A 51 -8.24 -23.54 8.70
CA HIS A 51 -7.94 -24.43 7.56
C HIS A 51 -6.56 -25.09 7.64
N LEU A 52 -5.59 -24.45 8.29
CA LEU A 52 -4.26 -25.02 8.50
C LEU A 52 -4.17 -25.99 9.71
N ALA A 53 -5.13 -25.96 10.63
CA ALA A 53 -5.10 -26.81 11.82
C ALA A 53 -5.06 -28.33 11.53
N PRO A 54 -5.80 -28.89 10.54
CA PRO A 54 -5.66 -30.29 10.14
C PRO A 54 -4.26 -30.59 9.63
N ARG A 55 -3.73 -29.77 8.71
CA ARG A 55 -2.41 -29.95 8.12
C ARG A 55 -1.30 -29.91 9.19
N LYS A 56 -1.38 -28.96 10.14
CA LYS A 56 -0.43 -28.88 11.26
C LYS A 56 -0.46 -30.13 12.16
N ARG A 57 -1.60 -30.82 12.27
CA ARG A 57 -1.70 -32.10 13.01
C ARG A 57 -1.05 -33.24 12.25
N ASP A 58 -1.20 -33.25 10.92
CA ASP A 58 -0.64 -34.29 10.05
C ASP A 58 0.88 -34.08 9.86
N ASP A 59 1.33 -32.83 9.84
CA ASP A 59 2.74 -32.42 9.80
C ASP A 59 3.07 -31.49 10.98
N PRO A 60 3.49 -32.03 12.15
CA PRO A 60 3.85 -31.22 13.31
C PRO A 60 5.09 -30.35 13.11
N GLU A 61 5.97 -30.65 12.16
CA GLU A 61 7.19 -29.86 11.88
C GLU A 61 6.89 -28.61 11.04
N MET A 62 5.78 -28.58 10.33
CA MET A 62 5.31 -27.35 9.68
C MET A 62 5.19 -26.22 10.70
N GLN A 63 5.60 -25.00 10.33
CA GLN A 63 5.52 -23.82 11.20
C GLN A 63 4.52 -22.80 10.71
N ILE A 64 3.74 -22.23 11.61
CA ILE A 64 2.75 -21.17 11.33
C ILE A 64 3.13 -19.95 12.14
N ALA A 65 3.45 -18.85 11.44
CA ALA A 65 3.77 -17.58 12.04
C ALA A 65 2.69 -16.52 11.71
N VAL A 66 2.31 -15.72 12.69
CA VAL A 66 1.36 -14.63 12.54
C VAL A 66 2.00 -13.32 12.98
N GLY A 67 2.11 -12.38 12.05
CA GLY A 67 2.68 -11.06 12.26
C GLY A 67 1.76 -9.91 11.89
N GLY A 68 2.24 -8.69 12.09
CA GLY A 68 1.57 -7.47 11.68
C GLY A 68 0.62 -6.90 12.74
N CYS A 69 -0.27 -5.99 12.29
CA CYS A 69 -1.09 -5.19 13.19
C CYS A 69 -2.06 -6.01 14.06
N LEU A 70 -2.58 -7.14 13.57
CA LEU A 70 -3.47 -7.97 14.37
C LEU A 70 -2.72 -8.74 15.45
N ALA A 71 -1.53 -9.26 15.13
CA ALA A 71 -0.65 -9.88 16.12
C ALA A 71 -0.26 -8.88 17.22
N GLN A 72 0.07 -7.65 16.85
CA GLN A 72 0.35 -6.54 17.77
C GLN A 72 -0.84 -6.23 18.69
N LYS A 73 -2.07 -6.32 18.18
CA LYS A 73 -3.31 -6.07 18.91
C LYS A 73 -3.67 -7.24 19.86
N ASP A 74 -3.74 -8.45 19.30
CA ASP A 74 -4.33 -9.62 19.98
C ASP A 74 -3.31 -10.38 20.87
N ARG A 75 -2.02 -10.26 20.56
CA ARG A 75 -0.92 -10.83 21.39
C ARG A 75 -1.19 -12.31 21.76
N ASP A 76 -1.12 -12.64 23.04
CA ASP A 76 -1.35 -13.99 23.57
C ASP A 76 -2.79 -14.50 23.34
N ALA A 77 -3.75 -13.60 23.12
CA ALA A 77 -5.12 -14.00 22.81
C ALA A 77 -5.19 -14.77 21.48
N LEU A 78 -4.26 -14.51 20.55
CA LEU A 78 -4.15 -15.23 19.29
C LEU A 78 -3.85 -16.70 19.53
N LEU A 79 -2.88 -17.04 20.40
CA LEU A 79 -2.54 -18.41 20.73
C LEU A 79 -3.67 -19.14 21.47
N ARG A 80 -4.45 -18.44 22.29
CA ARG A 80 -5.65 -19.05 22.91
C ARG A 80 -6.72 -19.44 21.90
N LYS A 81 -6.87 -18.66 20.80
CA LYS A 81 -7.83 -18.95 19.73
C LYS A 81 -7.30 -19.93 18.68
N ALA A 82 -5.99 -19.94 18.46
CA ALA A 82 -5.31 -20.78 17.49
C ALA A 82 -4.04 -21.39 18.12
N PRO A 83 -4.17 -22.41 18.98
CA PRO A 83 -3.05 -22.99 19.74
C PRO A 83 -2.03 -23.74 18.86
N TRP A 84 -2.32 -23.92 17.59
CA TRP A 84 -1.43 -24.53 16.61
C TRP A 84 -0.50 -23.52 15.90
N VAL A 85 -0.56 -22.24 16.26
CA VAL A 85 0.36 -21.21 15.78
C VAL A 85 1.67 -21.29 16.58
N ASP A 86 2.81 -21.30 15.88
CA ASP A 86 4.14 -21.46 16.48
C ASP A 86 4.78 -20.12 16.84
N VAL A 87 4.52 -19.06 16.05
CA VAL A 87 5.14 -17.74 16.23
C VAL A 87 4.11 -16.63 16.12
N VAL A 88 4.13 -15.71 17.08
CA VAL A 88 3.37 -14.44 17.05
C VAL A 88 4.34 -13.28 17.23
N PHE A 89 4.39 -12.35 16.26
CA PHE A 89 5.30 -11.23 16.32
C PHE A 89 4.62 -9.89 15.94
N GLY A 90 5.07 -8.82 16.59
CA GLY A 90 4.52 -7.49 16.41
C GLY A 90 5.01 -6.80 15.15
N THR A 91 4.41 -5.64 14.85
CA THR A 91 4.82 -4.75 13.74
C THR A 91 6.23 -4.21 13.88
N HIS A 92 6.76 -4.18 15.10
CA HIS A 92 8.10 -3.70 15.43
C HIS A 92 9.14 -4.84 15.50
N ASN A 93 8.72 -6.09 15.35
CA ASN A 93 9.55 -7.28 15.48
C ASN A 93 9.73 -8.03 14.14
N ILE A 94 9.53 -7.37 13.01
CA ILE A 94 9.65 -8.00 11.69
C ILE A 94 11.02 -8.66 11.53
N GLY A 95 12.10 -7.99 11.95
CA GLY A 95 13.48 -8.48 11.89
C GLY A 95 13.75 -9.76 12.68
N SER A 96 12.97 -10.03 13.72
CA SER A 96 13.16 -11.20 14.58
C SER A 96 12.59 -12.51 14.01
N LEU A 97 11.79 -12.45 12.92
CA LEU A 97 11.05 -13.62 12.42
C LEU A 97 11.91 -14.87 12.22
N PRO A 98 13.08 -14.86 11.54
CA PRO A 98 13.89 -16.07 11.34
C PRO A 98 14.31 -16.69 12.68
N THR A 99 14.78 -15.86 13.62
CA THR A 99 15.20 -16.32 14.96
C THR A 99 14.04 -16.90 15.75
N LEU A 100 12.84 -16.34 15.65
CA LEU A 100 11.65 -16.84 16.33
C LEU A 100 11.21 -18.19 15.78
N LEU A 101 11.28 -18.40 14.47
CA LEU A 101 11.00 -19.69 13.83
C LEU A 101 11.99 -20.76 14.30
N GLU A 102 13.28 -20.45 14.35
CA GLU A 102 14.30 -21.38 14.86
C GLU A 102 14.07 -21.75 16.34
N ARG A 103 13.77 -20.75 17.18
CA ARG A 103 13.46 -20.97 18.61
C ARG A 103 12.21 -21.83 18.79
N ALA A 104 11.14 -21.55 18.02
CA ALA A 104 9.91 -22.35 18.09
C ALA A 104 10.17 -23.80 17.69
N ARG A 105 10.94 -24.03 16.64
CA ARG A 105 11.34 -25.36 16.16
C ARG A 105 12.16 -26.12 17.20
N HIS A 106 13.16 -25.44 17.79
CA HIS A 106 14.07 -26.06 18.75
C HIS A 106 13.36 -26.38 20.09
N ASN A 107 12.60 -25.41 20.61
CA ASN A 107 11.98 -25.51 21.93
C ASN A 107 10.66 -26.29 21.92
N LYS A 108 10.05 -26.48 20.74
CA LYS A 108 8.69 -27.07 20.57
C LYS A 108 7.61 -26.31 21.37
N VAL A 109 7.81 -25.01 21.58
CA VAL A 109 6.90 -24.12 22.30
C VAL A 109 6.68 -22.86 21.49
N ALA A 110 5.43 -22.39 21.42
CA ALA A 110 5.07 -21.17 20.72
C ALA A 110 5.85 -19.94 21.24
N GLN A 111 6.34 -19.14 20.32
CA GLN A 111 7.10 -17.91 20.63
C GLN A 111 6.21 -16.69 20.42
N VAL A 112 6.21 -15.77 21.37
CA VAL A 112 5.50 -14.49 21.26
C VAL A 112 6.49 -13.36 21.49
N GLU A 113 6.65 -12.47 20.50
CA GLU A 113 7.51 -11.30 20.63
C GLU A 113 6.79 -10.05 20.13
N ILE A 114 6.40 -9.18 21.04
CA ILE A 114 5.66 -7.96 20.79
C ILE A 114 6.42 -6.77 21.40
N ALA A 115 7.14 -6.00 20.58
CA ALA A 115 7.76 -4.77 21.01
C ALA A 115 6.75 -3.60 20.94
N GLU A 116 6.85 -2.68 21.88
CA GLU A 116 5.96 -1.49 21.94
C GLU A 116 6.51 -0.28 21.18
N ALA A 117 7.78 -0.32 20.79
CA ALA A 117 8.43 0.73 20.03
C ALA A 117 9.27 0.15 18.89
N LEU A 118 9.41 0.93 17.84
CA LEU A 118 10.26 0.59 16.71
C LEU A 118 11.72 0.52 17.16
N GLN A 119 12.36 -0.62 16.92
CA GLN A 119 13.79 -0.83 17.21
C GLN A 119 14.64 -0.59 15.97
N GLU A 120 14.12 -0.94 14.80
CA GLU A 120 14.79 -0.79 13.51
C GLU A 120 13.77 -0.46 12.42
N PHE A 121 14.15 0.42 11.50
CA PHE A 121 13.26 0.73 10.36
C PHE A 121 13.10 -0.50 9.47
N PRO A 122 11.86 -0.86 9.08
CA PRO A 122 11.63 -1.98 8.15
C PRO A 122 12.41 -1.84 6.83
N SER A 123 12.73 -0.63 6.41
CA SER A 123 13.48 -0.34 5.18
C SER A 123 14.94 -0.76 5.23
N SER A 124 15.53 -0.92 6.42
CA SER A 124 16.90 -1.45 6.58
C SER A 124 16.98 -2.97 6.41
N LEU A 125 15.82 -3.66 6.44
CA LEU A 125 15.74 -5.10 6.28
C LEU A 125 15.78 -5.54 4.82
N PRO A 126 16.29 -6.74 4.49
CA PRO A 126 16.22 -7.31 3.16
C PRO A 126 14.79 -7.32 2.62
N SER A 127 14.62 -7.11 1.31
CA SER A 127 13.30 -7.09 0.67
C SER A 127 13.26 -8.02 -0.52
N ALA A 128 12.21 -8.85 -0.61
CA ALA A 128 11.89 -9.63 -1.79
C ALA A 128 10.68 -9.02 -2.50
N ARG A 129 10.93 -8.10 -3.44
CA ARG A 129 9.89 -7.37 -4.17
C ARG A 129 9.10 -8.31 -5.09
N GLU A 130 7.81 -8.07 -5.19
CA GLU A 130 6.94 -8.78 -6.13
C GLU A 130 7.00 -8.17 -7.54
N SER A 131 7.25 -6.85 -7.63
CA SER A 131 7.31 -6.13 -8.90
C SER A 131 8.74 -5.77 -9.29
N ALA A 132 9.10 -6.03 -10.56
CA ALA A 132 10.39 -5.61 -11.13
C ALA A 132 10.43 -4.11 -11.46
N TYR A 133 9.28 -3.47 -11.67
CA TYR A 133 9.16 -2.10 -12.15
C TYR A 133 8.67 -1.09 -11.12
N ALA A 134 8.13 -1.55 -10.00
CA ALA A 134 7.59 -0.68 -8.95
C ALA A 134 8.07 -1.10 -7.57
N ALA A 135 8.30 -0.13 -6.68
CA ALA A 135 8.74 -0.38 -5.32
C ALA A 135 8.05 0.53 -4.30
N TRP A 136 7.95 0.01 -3.08
CA TRP A 136 7.48 0.74 -1.91
C TRP A 136 8.68 1.22 -1.10
N VAL A 137 8.70 2.51 -0.76
CA VAL A 137 9.77 3.11 0.07
C VAL A 137 9.14 3.75 1.30
N SER A 138 9.42 3.18 2.48
CA SER A 138 8.94 3.75 3.73
C SER A 138 9.80 4.95 4.11
N ILE A 139 9.18 6.13 4.25
CA ILE A 139 9.84 7.37 4.69
C ILE A 139 9.60 7.68 6.16
N SER A 140 8.48 7.18 6.71
CA SER A 140 8.15 7.29 8.13
C SER A 140 7.33 6.10 8.60
N VAL A 141 7.37 5.82 9.91
CA VAL A 141 6.57 4.79 10.59
C VAL A 141 5.88 5.41 11.80
N GLY A 142 4.67 4.93 12.12
CA GLY A 142 3.87 5.46 13.22
C GLY A 142 3.06 6.70 12.84
N CYS A 143 2.30 7.24 13.79
CA CYS A 143 1.46 8.42 13.57
C CYS A 143 1.18 9.13 14.88
N ASN A 144 1.38 10.45 14.89
CA ASN A 144 1.13 11.31 16.06
C ASN A 144 -0.31 11.87 16.12
N ASN A 145 -1.15 11.57 15.12
CA ASN A 145 -2.54 11.99 15.10
C ASN A 145 -3.40 11.19 16.09
N SER A 146 -4.37 11.86 16.72
CA SER A 146 -5.28 11.28 17.74
C SER A 146 -6.69 11.01 17.21
N CYS A 147 -6.83 10.62 15.93
CA CYS A 147 -8.14 10.35 15.32
C CYS A 147 -8.91 9.29 16.13
N THR A 148 -10.16 9.60 16.50
CA THR A 148 -10.94 8.79 17.47
C THR A 148 -11.27 7.39 17.01
N PHE A 149 -11.32 7.14 15.70
CA PHE A 149 -11.63 5.84 15.09
C PHE A 149 -10.40 5.01 14.74
N CYS A 150 -9.19 5.58 14.87
CA CYS A 150 -7.97 4.98 14.34
C CYS A 150 -7.16 4.28 15.43
N ILE A 151 -6.80 3.02 15.16
CA ILE A 151 -5.98 2.19 16.05
C ILE A 151 -4.49 2.25 15.73
N VAL A 152 -4.09 2.90 14.64
CA VAL A 152 -2.70 2.90 14.15
C VAL A 152 -1.68 3.39 15.18
N PRO A 153 -1.92 4.50 15.94
CA PRO A 153 -0.95 4.95 16.93
C PRO A 153 -0.62 3.90 18.02
N SER A 154 -1.61 3.08 18.42
CA SER A 154 -1.41 2.02 19.40
C SER A 154 -0.71 0.77 18.83
N LEU A 155 -0.69 0.62 17.50
CA LEU A 155 -0.11 -0.55 16.83
C LEU A 155 1.24 -0.29 16.16
N ARG A 156 1.49 0.95 15.72
CA ARG A 156 2.71 1.35 15.01
C ARG A 156 3.51 2.42 15.73
N GLY A 157 3.06 2.82 16.92
CA GLY A 157 3.76 3.77 17.78
C GLY A 157 3.70 5.22 17.29
N LYS A 158 4.56 6.05 17.90
CA LYS A 158 4.77 7.43 17.50
C LYS A 158 5.44 7.50 16.14
N GLU A 159 5.22 8.62 15.47
CA GLU A 159 5.85 8.91 14.19
C GLU A 159 7.37 9.08 14.35
N VAL A 160 8.10 8.36 13.49
CA VAL A 160 9.56 8.41 13.38
C VAL A 160 9.89 8.49 11.90
N ASP A 161 10.66 9.53 11.51
CA ASP A 161 11.05 9.80 10.12
C ASP A 161 12.46 9.27 9.85
N ARG A 162 12.67 8.72 8.66
CA ARG A 162 14.00 8.36 8.16
C ARG A 162 14.76 9.58 7.68
N SER A 163 16.09 9.50 7.65
CA SER A 163 16.90 10.54 7.04
C SER A 163 16.62 10.67 5.53
N PRO A 164 16.67 11.87 4.95
CA PRO A 164 16.52 12.05 3.51
C PRO A 164 17.57 11.28 2.70
N ASP A 165 18.81 11.26 3.18
CA ASP A 165 19.94 10.60 2.49
C ASP A 165 19.73 9.10 2.39
N ASP A 166 19.25 8.44 3.45
CA ASP A 166 18.93 7.00 3.44
C ASP A 166 17.78 6.68 2.46
N ILE A 167 16.78 7.56 2.37
CA ILE A 167 15.66 7.38 1.45
C ILE A 167 16.14 7.52 0.01
N LEU A 168 16.91 8.57 -0.30
CA LEU A 168 17.41 8.83 -1.64
C LEU A 168 18.39 7.75 -2.10
N ALA A 169 19.25 7.26 -1.20
CA ALA A 169 20.16 6.14 -1.48
C ALA A 169 19.37 4.85 -1.79
N GLU A 170 18.30 4.55 -1.04
CA GLU A 170 17.42 3.41 -1.33
C GLU A 170 16.74 3.58 -2.70
N VAL A 171 16.17 4.76 -2.99
CA VAL A 171 15.52 5.03 -4.28
C VAL A 171 16.49 4.89 -5.43
N ALA A 172 17.71 5.43 -5.33
CA ALA A 172 18.74 5.30 -6.35
C ALA A 172 19.11 3.83 -6.60
N SER A 173 19.32 3.06 -5.53
CA SER A 173 19.61 1.62 -5.64
C SER A 173 18.46 0.84 -6.30
N LEU A 174 17.20 1.20 -6.02
CA LEU A 174 16.02 0.60 -6.68
C LEU A 174 16.01 0.90 -8.18
N VAL A 175 16.32 2.13 -8.57
CA VAL A 175 16.40 2.54 -9.99
C VAL A 175 17.54 1.83 -10.70
N ASP A 176 18.69 1.66 -10.07
CA ASP A 176 19.81 0.87 -10.61
C ASP A 176 19.42 -0.58 -10.86
N ASP A 177 18.55 -1.14 -10.01
CA ASP A 177 17.96 -2.49 -10.19
C ASP A 177 16.78 -2.52 -11.19
N GLY A 178 16.47 -1.39 -11.83
CA GLY A 178 15.50 -1.28 -12.93
C GLY A 178 14.11 -0.79 -12.53
N VAL A 179 13.87 -0.36 -11.28
CA VAL A 179 12.59 0.21 -10.86
C VAL A 179 12.33 1.53 -11.56
N LEU A 180 11.12 1.69 -12.08
CA LEU A 180 10.65 2.90 -12.77
C LEU A 180 9.71 3.75 -11.92
N GLU A 181 8.97 3.11 -11.00
CA GLU A 181 8.00 3.77 -10.15
C GLU A 181 8.29 3.49 -8.67
N VAL A 182 8.36 4.54 -7.84
CA VAL A 182 8.40 4.41 -6.39
C VAL A 182 7.17 5.02 -5.75
N THR A 183 6.68 4.38 -4.68
CA THR A 183 5.62 4.95 -3.85
C THR A 183 6.17 5.20 -2.44
N LEU A 184 6.22 6.46 -2.04
CA LEU A 184 6.65 6.87 -0.70
C LEU A 184 5.53 6.55 0.30
N LEU A 185 5.88 5.83 1.37
CA LEU A 185 4.95 5.36 2.38
C LEU A 185 5.16 6.05 3.72
N GLY A 186 4.06 6.50 4.30
CA GLY A 186 3.95 6.97 5.69
C GLY A 186 2.50 6.80 6.15
N GLN A 187 2.25 6.96 7.45
CA GLN A 187 0.89 7.04 7.99
C GLN A 187 0.33 8.47 7.92
N ASN A 188 1.22 9.44 7.83
CA ASN A 188 0.98 10.86 7.63
C ASN A 188 2.17 11.42 6.82
N VAL A 189 2.23 11.03 5.54
CA VAL A 189 3.43 11.20 4.71
C VAL A 189 3.90 12.66 4.59
N ASN A 190 3.01 13.63 4.63
CA ASN A 190 3.33 15.05 4.49
C ASN A 190 3.67 15.75 5.82
N ALA A 191 3.66 15.01 6.95
CA ALA A 191 4.30 15.45 8.19
C ALA A 191 5.80 15.11 8.23
N TYR A 192 6.31 14.36 7.23
CA TYR A 192 7.72 13.98 7.12
C TYR A 192 8.66 15.18 7.33
N GLY A 193 9.65 14.98 8.18
CA GLY A 193 10.62 15.99 8.57
C GLY A 193 10.38 16.60 9.97
N VAL A 194 9.30 16.20 10.63
CA VAL A 194 8.97 16.73 11.97
C VAL A 194 9.50 15.85 13.11
N SER A 195 9.76 14.57 12.82
CA SER A 195 10.10 13.55 13.82
C SER A 195 11.25 12.65 13.35
N PHE A 196 12.37 13.24 12.90
CA PHE A 196 13.52 12.47 12.47
C PHE A 196 14.06 11.54 13.56
N ALA A 197 14.44 10.32 13.17
CA ALA A 197 15.09 9.35 14.03
C ALA A 197 16.45 9.88 14.54
N ASP A 198 17.19 10.57 13.66
CA ASP A 198 18.44 11.25 14.00
C ASP A 198 18.14 12.59 14.67
N PRO A 199 18.50 12.77 15.97
CA PRO A 199 18.30 14.00 16.68
C PRO A 199 19.16 15.17 16.18
N ALA A 200 20.17 14.91 15.36
CA ALA A 200 21.00 15.95 14.72
C ALA A 200 20.26 16.64 13.57
N LEU A 201 19.24 16.01 13.00
CA LEU A 201 18.44 16.62 11.95
C LEU A 201 17.40 17.60 12.54
N PRO A 202 17.35 18.84 12.06
CA PRO A 202 16.39 19.82 12.54
C PRO A 202 14.97 19.49 12.09
N ARG A 203 13.99 19.84 12.89
CA ARG A 203 12.57 19.77 12.48
C ARG A 203 12.33 20.68 11.27
N ASP A 204 11.66 20.16 10.27
CA ASP A 204 11.47 20.84 9.02
C ASP A 204 10.16 20.45 8.33
N ARG A 205 9.20 21.34 8.33
CA ARG A 205 7.88 21.12 7.70
C ARG A 205 7.92 21.13 6.16
N GLY A 206 8.97 21.67 5.55
CA GLY A 206 9.17 21.66 4.10
C GLY A 206 9.92 20.41 3.60
N ALA A 207 10.33 19.50 4.50
CA ALA A 207 11.14 18.35 4.15
C ALA A 207 10.47 17.42 3.13
N PHE A 208 9.14 17.23 3.23
CA PHE A 208 8.43 16.38 2.28
C PHE A 208 8.44 16.93 0.85
N ALA A 209 8.20 18.22 0.67
CA ALA A 209 8.27 18.88 -0.63
C ALA A 209 9.69 18.82 -1.23
N ARG A 210 10.74 19.00 -0.39
CA ARG A 210 12.12 18.84 -0.84
C ARG A 210 12.46 17.41 -1.20
N LEU A 211 11.96 16.43 -0.44
CA LEU A 211 12.15 15.00 -0.76
C LEU A 211 11.52 14.66 -2.11
N LEU A 212 10.32 15.16 -2.42
CA LEU A 212 9.69 14.97 -3.72
C LEU A 212 10.55 15.54 -4.86
N ARG A 213 11.09 16.76 -4.70
CA ARG A 213 11.99 17.38 -5.70
C ARG A 213 13.28 16.59 -5.84
N ALA A 214 13.88 16.17 -4.73
CA ALA A 214 15.12 15.38 -4.76
C ALA A 214 14.92 14.00 -5.42
N CYS A 215 13.79 13.33 -5.21
CA CYS A 215 13.43 12.15 -5.99
C CYS A 215 13.28 12.46 -7.48
N GLY A 216 12.89 13.68 -7.83
CA GLY A 216 12.78 14.16 -9.20
C GLY A 216 14.11 14.23 -9.95
N GLU A 217 15.20 14.39 -9.22
CA GLU A 217 16.58 14.52 -9.75
C GLU A 217 17.27 13.15 -9.96
N ILE A 218 16.64 12.04 -9.51
CA ILE A 218 17.22 10.70 -9.69
C ILE A 218 17.00 10.25 -11.14
N ASP A 219 18.10 10.15 -11.89
CA ASP A 219 18.07 9.70 -13.28
C ASP A 219 17.52 8.27 -13.40
N GLY A 220 16.60 8.06 -14.34
CA GLY A 220 15.93 6.77 -14.54
C GLY A 220 14.68 6.53 -13.67
N LEU A 221 14.39 7.37 -12.67
CA LEU A 221 13.15 7.32 -11.93
C LEU A 221 12.04 8.04 -12.70
N GLU A 222 11.06 7.32 -13.20
CA GLU A 222 10.03 7.89 -14.08
C GLU A 222 8.76 8.31 -13.36
N ARG A 223 8.46 7.70 -12.20
CA ARG A 223 7.22 7.93 -11.47
C ARG A 223 7.46 7.91 -9.96
N VAL A 224 7.05 8.99 -9.32
CA VAL A 224 7.02 9.12 -7.86
C VAL A 224 5.57 9.28 -7.41
N ARG A 225 5.14 8.43 -6.49
CA ARG A 225 3.84 8.48 -5.83
C ARG A 225 4.03 8.56 -4.32
N PHE A 226 2.99 8.94 -3.63
CA PHE A 226 2.94 8.88 -2.17
C PHE A 226 1.53 8.55 -1.68
N THR A 227 1.43 8.08 -0.45
CA THR A 227 0.16 7.68 0.16
C THR A 227 -0.07 8.37 1.49
N SER A 228 -1.34 8.47 1.90
CA SER A 228 -1.77 8.91 3.22
C SER A 228 -1.33 10.33 3.64
N PRO A 229 -1.36 11.35 2.77
CA PRO A 229 -1.20 12.72 3.22
C PRO A 229 -2.39 13.17 4.07
N HIS A 230 -2.12 14.00 5.06
CA HIS A 230 -3.15 14.54 5.95
C HIS A 230 -3.52 15.98 5.55
N PRO A 231 -4.81 16.32 5.37
CA PRO A 231 -5.23 17.65 4.89
C PRO A 231 -4.77 18.83 5.73
N ALA A 232 -4.58 18.64 7.05
CA ALA A 232 -4.15 19.72 7.94
C ALA A 232 -2.71 20.17 7.67
N GLU A 233 -1.87 19.28 7.16
CA GLU A 233 -0.43 19.49 6.95
C GLU A 233 -0.09 19.56 5.45
N PHE A 234 -1.10 19.64 4.59
CA PHE A 234 -0.91 19.76 3.14
C PHE A 234 -0.70 21.23 2.77
N THR A 235 0.51 21.58 2.40
CA THR A 235 1.01 22.93 2.19
C THR A 235 1.19 23.24 0.71
N ASP A 236 1.30 24.52 0.35
CA ASP A 236 1.40 24.96 -1.05
C ASP A 236 2.74 24.53 -1.66
N ASP A 237 3.82 24.44 -0.88
CA ASP A 237 5.12 23.92 -1.37
C ASP A 237 5.07 22.45 -1.80
N VAL A 238 4.19 21.64 -1.20
CA VAL A 238 3.91 20.26 -1.66
C VAL A 238 3.17 20.30 -3.00
N ILE A 239 2.18 21.18 -3.15
CA ILE A 239 1.46 21.37 -4.42
C ILE A 239 2.43 21.80 -5.53
N GLU A 240 3.31 22.75 -5.24
CA GLU A 240 4.34 23.21 -6.15
C GLU A 240 5.33 22.09 -6.52
N ALA A 241 5.79 21.33 -5.54
CA ALA A 241 6.67 20.17 -5.79
C ALA A 241 6.00 19.15 -6.71
N MET A 242 4.71 18.84 -6.49
CA MET A 242 3.96 17.93 -7.36
C MET A 242 3.82 18.49 -8.80
N ALA A 243 3.56 19.78 -8.93
CA ALA A 243 3.30 20.40 -10.24
C ALA A 243 4.59 20.63 -11.05
N GLN A 244 5.71 20.91 -10.37
CA GLN A 244 6.96 21.33 -11.02
C GLN A 244 7.95 20.18 -11.21
N THR A 245 7.77 19.05 -10.55
CA THR A 245 8.66 17.89 -10.64
C THR A 245 8.09 16.87 -11.64
N PRO A 246 8.67 16.72 -12.84
CA PRO A 246 8.03 16.01 -13.97
C PRO A 246 7.71 14.55 -13.69
N ASN A 247 8.48 13.85 -12.86
CA ASN A 247 8.27 12.45 -12.53
C ASN A 247 7.35 12.25 -11.31
N VAL A 248 6.99 13.31 -10.56
CA VAL A 248 5.93 13.20 -9.56
C VAL A 248 4.59 13.06 -10.26
N CYS A 249 3.88 12.00 -9.94
CA CYS A 249 2.61 11.67 -10.59
C CYS A 249 1.50 12.66 -10.20
N PRO A 250 0.65 13.12 -11.15
CA PRO A 250 -0.47 14.00 -10.87
C PRO A 250 -1.63 13.21 -10.25
N ALA A 251 -1.38 12.56 -9.13
CA ALA A 251 -2.32 11.73 -8.40
C ALA A 251 -2.22 12.04 -6.91
N LEU A 252 -3.32 12.46 -6.30
CA LEU A 252 -3.39 12.79 -4.89
C LEU A 252 -4.47 11.97 -4.21
N HIS A 253 -4.06 11.08 -3.31
CA HIS A 253 -4.99 10.40 -2.41
C HIS A 253 -5.02 11.13 -1.07
N MET A 254 -6.06 11.91 -0.79
CA MET A 254 -6.17 12.72 0.43
C MET A 254 -7.46 12.38 1.20
N PRO A 255 -7.38 11.63 2.32
CA PRO A 255 -8.56 11.19 3.07
C PRO A 255 -9.35 12.33 3.70
N LEU A 256 -10.62 12.50 3.30
CA LEU A 256 -11.57 13.46 3.87
C LEU A 256 -12.23 12.94 5.14
N GLN A 257 -12.64 11.69 5.15
CA GLN A 257 -13.39 10.94 6.16
C GLN A 257 -14.87 11.33 6.25
N SER A 258 -15.24 12.62 6.37
CA SER A 258 -16.61 13.14 6.40
C SER A 258 -16.65 14.57 5.86
N GLY A 259 -17.75 14.96 5.24
CA GLY A 259 -18.01 16.34 4.82
C GLY A 259 -18.63 17.20 5.91
N SER A 260 -19.03 16.63 7.04
CA SER A 260 -19.59 17.38 8.17
C SER A 260 -18.49 17.86 9.12
N ASP A 261 -18.43 19.15 9.36
CA ASP A 261 -17.50 19.74 10.33
C ASP A 261 -17.75 19.26 11.76
N ARG A 262 -19.00 18.92 12.11
CA ARG A 262 -19.37 18.35 13.39
C ARG A 262 -18.79 16.95 13.54
N VAL A 263 -18.94 16.11 12.54
CA VAL A 263 -18.39 14.75 12.52
C VAL A 263 -16.87 14.77 12.47
N LEU A 264 -16.25 15.62 11.64
CA LEU A 264 -14.80 15.81 11.60
C LEU A 264 -14.23 16.20 12.97
N ARG A 265 -14.95 17.05 13.73
CA ARG A 265 -14.57 17.42 15.09
C ARG A 265 -14.64 16.24 16.05
N ALA A 266 -15.72 15.45 15.96
CA ALA A 266 -15.90 14.23 16.75
C ALA A 266 -14.85 13.14 16.39
N MET A 267 -14.42 13.08 15.13
CA MET A 267 -13.31 12.25 14.65
C MET A 267 -11.93 12.78 15.07
N ARG A 268 -11.84 13.94 15.73
CA ARG A 268 -10.60 14.68 16.03
C ARG A 268 -9.77 14.97 14.78
N ARG A 269 -10.44 15.37 13.69
CA ARG A 269 -9.74 15.87 12.49
C ARG A 269 -9.49 17.39 12.65
N SER A 270 -8.25 17.81 12.42
CA SER A 270 -7.81 19.20 12.64
C SER A 270 -8.10 20.13 11.46
N TYR A 271 -8.89 19.70 10.48
CA TYR A 271 -9.38 20.48 9.34
C TYR A 271 -10.91 20.48 9.29
N ARG A 272 -11.46 21.30 8.38
CA ARG A 272 -12.89 21.44 8.09
C ARG A 272 -13.13 21.32 6.58
N ALA A 273 -14.37 21.11 6.18
CA ALA A 273 -14.77 20.84 4.80
C ALA A 273 -14.31 21.93 3.84
N GLU A 274 -14.50 23.21 4.16
CA GLU A 274 -14.10 24.32 3.29
C GLU A 274 -12.57 24.42 3.13
N ARG A 275 -11.80 24.18 4.19
CA ARG A 275 -10.34 24.10 4.07
C ARG A 275 -9.90 22.97 3.16
N TYR A 276 -10.54 21.80 3.29
CA TYR A 276 -10.27 20.64 2.46
C TYR A 276 -10.55 20.94 0.97
N LEU A 277 -11.73 21.51 0.68
CA LEU A 277 -12.10 21.92 -0.68
C LEU A 277 -11.14 22.96 -1.25
N GLY A 278 -10.72 23.93 -0.44
CA GLY A 278 -9.73 24.93 -0.87
C GLY A 278 -8.36 24.32 -1.22
N ILE A 279 -7.96 23.20 -0.60
CA ILE A 279 -6.76 22.45 -1.01
C ILE A 279 -7.01 21.82 -2.39
N ILE A 280 -8.17 21.15 -2.59
CA ILE A 280 -8.54 20.54 -3.87
C ILE A 280 -8.50 21.58 -5.00
N ASP A 281 -9.06 22.76 -4.76
CA ASP A 281 -9.09 23.85 -5.76
C ASP A 281 -7.67 24.31 -6.14
N ARG A 282 -6.76 24.48 -5.15
CA ARG A 282 -5.37 24.84 -5.42
C ARG A 282 -4.61 23.73 -6.17
N VAL A 283 -4.83 22.47 -5.81
CA VAL A 283 -4.24 21.35 -6.54
C VAL A 283 -4.70 21.33 -8.00
N ARG A 284 -5.98 21.55 -8.27
CA ARG A 284 -6.51 21.62 -9.64
C ARG A 284 -6.05 22.85 -10.40
N ALA A 285 -5.89 23.98 -9.74
CA ALA A 285 -5.34 25.18 -10.35
C ALA A 285 -3.89 24.95 -10.81
N ALA A 286 -3.08 24.27 -10.01
CA ALA A 286 -1.70 23.92 -10.34
C ALA A 286 -1.58 22.74 -11.32
N MET A 287 -2.48 21.76 -11.22
CA MET A 287 -2.47 20.53 -12.00
C MET A 287 -3.90 20.17 -12.44
N PRO A 288 -4.43 20.77 -13.55
CA PRO A 288 -5.82 20.55 -13.99
C PRO A 288 -6.19 19.09 -14.27
N HIS A 289 -5.20 18.25 -14.60
CA HIS A 289 -5.40 16.83 -14.92
C HIS A 289 -5.16 15.90 -13.72
N ALA A 290 -4.91 16.45 -12.52
CA ALA A 290 -4.67 15.62 -11.34
C ALA A 290 -5.89 14.78 -10.97
N ALA A 291 -5.67 13.47 -10.81
CA ALA A 291 -6.67 12.60 -10.22
C ALA A 291 -6.63 12.72 -8.69
N ILE A 292 -7.76 13.09 -8.11
CA ILE A 292 -7.89 13.24 -6.66
C ILE A 292 -8.79 12.13 -6.15
N THR A 293 -8.29 11.36 -5.19
CA THR A 293 -9.01 10.26 -4.54
C THR A 293 -9.08 10.50 -3.04
N THR A 294 -10.03 9.85 -2.36
CA THR A 294 -10.27 10.07 -0.93
C THR A 294 -10.75 8.82 -0.21
N ASP A 295 -10.74 8.87 1.12
CA ASP A 295 -11.45 7.94 2.00
C ASP A 295 -12.65 8.62 2.63
N LEU A 296 -13.77 7.91 2.73
CA LEU A 296 -15.01 8.35 3.35
C LEU A 296 -15.54 7.27 4.30
N ILE A 297 -15.98 7.68 5.47
CA ILE A 297 -16.61 6.82 6.48
C ILE A 297 -18.04 7.29 6.70
N VAL A 298 -19.01 6.41 6.49
CA VAL A 298 -20.42 6.64 6.82
C VAL A 298 -20.81 5.91 8.10
N GLY A 299 -21.77 6.46 8.81
CA GLY A 299 -22.28 5.84 10.03
C GLY A 299 -21.38 6.03 11.25
N PHE A 300 -20.56 7.08 11.28
CA PHE A 300 -19.79 7.44 12.49
C PHE A 300 -20.75 7.70 13.65
N PRO A 301 -20.42 7.33 14.91
CA PRO A 301 -21.33 7.52 16.05
C PRO A 301 -21.90 8.94 16.15
N GLY A 302 -23.21 9.04 16.24
CA GLY A 302 -23.94 10.30 16.30
C GLY A 302 -24.08 11.05 14.96
N GLU A 303 -23.67 10.49 13.82
CA GLU A 303 -23.88 11.09 12.49
C GLU A 303 -25.36 11.23 12.22
N THR A 304 -25.84 12.46 11.94
CA THR A 304 -27.22 12.75 11.55
C THR A 304 -27.40 12.67 10.03
N GLU A 305 -28.65 12.77 9.54
CA GLU A 305 -28.91 12.85 8.10
C GLU A 305 -28.35 14.14 7.50
N ASP A 306 -28.40 15.26 8.22
CA ASP A 306 -27.79 16.51 7.77
C ASP A 306 -26.26 16.42 7.65
N ASP A 307 -25.60 15.70 8.55
CA ASP A 307 -24.15 15.45 8.45
C ASP A 307 -23.81 14.59 7.23
N PHE A 308 -24.63 13.60 6.97
CA PHE A 308 -24.47 12.75 5.79
C PHE A 308 -24.73 13.54 4.50
N ALA A 309 -25.77 14.39 4.48
CA ALA A 309 -26.05 15.28 3.36
C ALA A 309 -24.88 16.25 3.09
N ALA A 310 -24.25 16.80 4.14
CA ALA A 310 -23.04 17.61 4.01
C ALA A 310 -21.87 16.79 3.40
N THR A 311 -21.74 15.51 3.71
CA THR A 311 -20.74 14.64 3.09
C THR A 311 -21.02 14.46 1.59
N LEU A 312 -22.27 14.22 1.21
CA LEU A 312 -22.65 14.14 -0.21
C LEU A 312 -22.39 15.46 -0.95
N ASP A 313 -22.60 16.61 -0.30
CA ASP A 313 -22.31 17.93 -0.90
C ASP A 313 -20.83 18.11 -1.20
N VAL A 314 -19.96 17.78 -0.24
CA VAL A 314 -18.51 17.84 -0.45
C VAL A 314 -18.09 16.90 -1.58
N VAL A 315 -18.65 15.70 -1.68
CA VAL A 315 -18.34 14.76 -2.78
C VAL A 315 -18.74 15.33 -4.14
N ARG A 316 -19.93 15.98 -4.23
CA ARG A 316 -20.36 16.66 -5.48
C ARG A 316 -19.44 17.81 -5.87
N ARG A 317 -19.00 18.62 -4.91
CA ARG A 317 -18.10 19.77 -5.14
C ARG A 317 -16.67 19.30 -5.46
N ALA A 318 -16.16 18.35 -4.68
CA ALA A 318 -14.80 17.83 -4.84
C ALA A 318 -14.63 16.98 -6.11
N ARG A 319 -15.68 16.33 -6.63
CA ARG A 319 -15.65 15.49 -7.83
C ARG A 319 -14.44 14.54 -7.84
N PHE A 320 -14.34 13.69 -6.84
CA PHE A 320 -13.24 12.74 -6.73
C PHE A 320 -13.20 11.77 -7.91
N SER A 321 -11.98 11.46 -8.40
CA SER A 321 -11.77 10.45 -9.44
C SER A 321 -12.15 9.06 -8.95
N ALA A 322 -11.96 8.78 -7.65
CA ALA A 322 -12.43 7.61 -6.95
C ALA A 322 -12.50 7.90 -5.44
N ALA A 323 -13.33 7.18 -4.71
CA ALA A 323 -13.36 7.19 -3.25
C ALA A 323 -13.37 5.77 -2.71
N PHE A 324 -12.59 5.54 -1.66
CA PHE A 324 -12.71 4.35 -0.83
C PHE A 324 -13.74 4.65 0.24
N THR A 325 -14.89 4.01 0.15
CA THR A 325 -16.03 4.22 1.02
C THR A 325 -16.11 3.09 2.05
N PHE A 326 -16.26 3.47 3.31
CA PHE A 326 -16.30 2.55 4.44
C PHE A 326 -17.53 2.80 5.29
N GLN A 327 -18.14 1.73 5.75
CA GLN A 327 -19.06 1.79 6.89
C GLN A 327 -18.22 1.87 8.17
N TYR A 328 -18.60 2.73 9.10
CA TYR A 328 -17.94 2.76 10.40
C TYR A 328 -18.01 1.39 11.06
N SER A 329 -16.88 0.89 11.49
CA SER A 329 -16.74 -0.36 12.21
C SER A 329 -16.16 -0.09 13.59
N LYS A 330 -16.89 -0.51 14.62
CA LYS A 330 -16.50 -0.36 16.03
C LYS A 330 -15.22 -1.15 16.29
N ARG A 331 -14.18 -0.46 16.80
CA ARG A 331 -12.88 -1.08 17.08
C ARG A 331 -12.57 -0.97 18.56
N PRO A 332 -12.50 -2.09 19.29
CA PRO A 332 -12.06 -2.08 20.68
C PRO A 332 -10.70 -1.37 20.85
N GLY A 333 -10.61 -0.51 21.86
CA GLY A 333 -9.40 0.27 22.14
C GLY A 333 -9.30 1.61 21.40
N THR A 334 -10.32 1.99 20.61
CA THR A 334 -10.41 3.33 20.03
C THR A 334 -11.46 4.17 20.72
N PRO A 335 -11.27 5.48 20.92
CA PRO A 335 -12.26 6.34 21.57
C PRO A 335 -13.64 6.30 20.92
N ALA A 336 -13.72 6.17 19.58
CA ALA A 336 -15.00 6.11 18.88
C ALA A 336 -15.79 4.83 19.15
N ALA A 337 -15.14 3.77 19.63
CA ALA A 337 -15.83 2.54 19.99
C ALA A 337 -16.74 2.70 21.21
N ASP A 338 -16.40 3.65 22.08
CA ASP A 338 -17.10 3.91 23.35
C ASP A 338 -18.04 5.12 23.28
N LEU A 339 -18.12 5.79 22.11
CA LEU A 339 -19.07 6.87 21.90
C LEU A 339 -20.50 6.36 21.86
N ASP A 340 -21.39 7.15 22.48
CA ASP A 340 -22.83 6.99 22.35
C ASP A 340 -23.31 7.28 20.92
N GLY A 341 -24.55 6.88 20.59
CA GLY A 341 -25.14 7.18 19.29
C GLY A 341 -24.62 6.29 18.15
N GLN A 342 -24.22 5.06 18.44
CA GLN A 342 -23.93 4.06 17.42
C GLN A 342 -25.18 3.85 16.53
N LEU A 343 -25.00 3.99 15.22
CA LEU A 343 -26.13 3.93 14.29
C LEU A 343 -26.56 2.48 14.00
N PRO A 344 -27.87 2.26 13.75
CA PRO A 344 -28.36 0.97 13.27
C PRO A 344 -27.74 0.59 11.93
N LYS A 345 -27.39 -0.69 11.77
CA LYS A 345 -26.75 -1.20 10.53
C LYS A 345 -27.55 -0.87 9.26
N ALA A 346 -28.88 -0.88 9.32
CA ALA A 346 -29.74 -0.55 8.18
C ALA A 346 -29.56 0.90 7.71
N VAL A 347 -29.44 1.84 8.65
CA VAL A 347 -29.19 3.27 8.34
C VAL A 347 -27.81 3.45 7.71
N VAL A 348 -26.78 2.79 8.28
CA VAL A 348 -25.42 2.85 7.76
C VAL A 348 -25.35 2.26 6.36
N GLN A 349 -26.03 1.13 6.11
CA GLN A 349 -26.08 0.49 4.80
C GLN A 349 -26.76 1.39 3.75
N GLU A 350 -27.89 1.99 4.09
CA GLU A 350 -28.62 2.89 3.19
C GLU A 350 -27.78 4.11 2.81
N ARG A 351 -27.13 4.75 3.78
CA ARG A 351 -26.19 5.87 3.51
C ARG A 351 -25.01 5.44 2.66
N TYR A 352 -24.47 4.26 2.94
CA TYR A 352 -23.34 3.70 2.16
C TYR A 352 -23.74 3.54 0.69
N GLU A 353 -24.92 2.97 0.41
CA GLU A 353 -25.41 2.76 -0.96
C GLU A 353 -25.63 4.08 -1.70
N ARG A 354 -26.18 5.10 -1.06
CA ARG A 354 -26.35 6.46 -1.64
C ARG A 354 -25.01 7.11 -1.95
N LEU A 355 -24.04 6.99 -1.05
CA LEU A 355 -22.70 7.55 -1.26
C LEU A 355 -21.97 6.84 -2.41
N VAL A 356 -22.04 5.52 -2.46
CA VAL A 356 -21.41 4.72 -3.53
C VAL A 356 -22.05 5.09 -4.89
N ALA A 357 -23.36 5.14 -4.97
CA ALA A 357 -24.06 5.50 -6.22
C ALA A 357 -23.66 6.89 -6.73
N LEU A 358 -23.59 7.91 -5.85
CA LEU A 358 -23.13 9.25 -6.21
C LEU A 358 -21.66 9.24 -6.69
N GLN A 359 -20.81 8.54 -5.97
CA GLN A 359 -19.38 8.51 -6.33
C GLN A 359 -19.13 7.75 -7.65
N GLU A 360 -19.86 6.66 -7.90
CA GLU A 360 -19.76 5.93 -9.17
C GLU A 360 -20.22 6.77 -10.36
N GLU A 361 -21.28 7.56 -10.20
CA GLU A 361 -21.74 8.53 -11.21
C GLU A 361 -20.63 9.55 -11.50
N ILE A 362 -20.05 10.18 -10.47
CA ILE A 362 -19.00 11.19 -10.62
C ILE A 362 -17.76 10.56 -11.26
N SER A 363 -17.36 9.36 -10.84
CA SER A 363 -16.20 8.64 -11.40
C SER A 363 -16.42 8.34 -12.89
N LEU A 364 -17.62 7.86 -13.25
CA LEU A 364 -17.97 7.59 -14.64
C LEU A 364 -17.91 8.86 -15.51
N GLN A 365 -18.51 9.96 -15.05
CA GLN A 365 -18.45 11.24 -15.75
C GLN A 365 -17.02 11.73 -15.96
N GLY A 366 -16.18 11.65 -14.91
CA GLY A 366 -14.77 12.02 -14.97
C GLY A 366 -13.95 11.13 -15.95
N ASN A 367 -14.24 9.84 -15.98
CA ASN A 367 -13.60 8.90 -16.89
C ASN A 367 -14.09 9.07 -18.34
N GLN A 368 -15.38 9.36 -18.54
CA GLN A 368 -15.93 9.65 -19.88
C GLN A 368 -15.29 10.88 -20.52
N ALA A 369 -14.93 11.89 -19.73
CA ALA A 369 -14.24 13.09 -20.23
C ALA A 369 -12.83 12.79 -20.79
N LEU A 370 -12.27 11.60 -20.51
CA LEU A 370 -10.97 11.16 -21.03
C LEU A 370 -11.08 10.36 -22.33
N VAL A 371 -12.30 9.99 -22.77
CA VAL A 371 -12.48 9.28 -24.05
C VAL A 371 -11.98 10.18 -25.21
N GLY A 372 -11.18 9.57 -26.07
CA GLY A 372 -10.50 10.28 -27.17
C GLY A 372 -9.13 10.86 -26.79
N GLN A 373 -8.76 10.86 -25.51
CA GLN A 373 -7.44 11.33 -25.07
C GLN A 373 -6.41 10.22 -25.13
N THR A 374 -5.15 10.59 -25.38
CA THR A 374 -4.00 9.69 -25.31
C THR A 374 -3.49 9.62 -23.88
N VAL A 375 -3.21 8.39 -23.41
CA VAL A 375 -2.67 8.14 -22.07
C VAL A 375 -1.41 7.28 -22.13
N GLU A 376 -0.44 7.61 -21.28
CA GLU A 376 0.75 6.81 -21.07
C GLU A 376 0.51 5.80 -19.94
N LEU A 377 0.84 4.55 -20.18
CA LEU A 377 0.64 3.46 -19.22
C LEU A 377 1.97 2.77 -18.88
N LEU A 378 2.17 2.51 -17.62
CA LEU A 378 3.10 1.48 -17.14
C LEU A 378 2.34 0.16 -17.12
N VAL A 379 2.77 -0.79 -17.94
CA VAL A 379 2.08 -2.09 -18.10
C VAL A 379 2.24 -2.90 -16.81
N ALA A 380 1.15 -3.43 -16.31
CA ALA A 380 1.08 -4.16 -15.05
C ALA A 380 0.91 -5.67 -15.26
N THR A 381 1.20 -6.44 -14.20
CA THR A 381 0.98 -7.88 -14.17
C THR A 381 -0.42 -8.17 -13.67
N GLY A 382 -1.30 -8.79 -14.50
CA GLY A 382 -2.53 -9.44 -14.04
C GLY A 382 -3.55 -8.56 -13.31
N GLU A 383 -3.62 -7.26 -13.57
CA GLU A 383 -4.54 -6.35 -12.87
C GLU A 383 -6.02 -6.53 -13.24
N GLY A 384 -6.32 -7.08 -14.40
CA GLY A 384 -7.70 -7.31 -14.89
C GLY A 384 -8.15 -8.76 -14.74
N ARG A 385 -9.18 -8.99 -13.93
CA ARG A 385 -9.75 -10.35 -13.76
C ARG A 385 -10.21 -10.99 -15.08
N LYS A 386 -10.48 -10.17 -16.10
CA LYS A 386 -10.98 -10.61 -17.41
C LYS A 386 -9.97 -10.40 -18.53
N ASP A 387 -8.75 -9.97 -18.26
CA ASP A 387 -7.76 -9.63 -19.29
C ASP A 387 -7.49 -10.81 -20.23
N THR A 388 -7.30 -11.99 -19.68
CA THR A 388 -7.11 -13.21 -20.48
C THR A 388 -8.32 -13.53 -21.36
N ALA A 389 -9.54 -13.44 -20.81
CA ALA A 389 -10.78 -13.75 -21.54
C ALA A 389 -11.11 -12.69 -22.61
N THR A 390 -10.70 -11.43 -22.41
CA THR A 390 -10.96 -10.32 -23.34
C THR A 390 -9.78 -10.05 -24.28
N ALA A 391 -8.70 -10.80 -24.18
CA ALA A 391 -7.45 -10.58 -24.91
C ALA A 391 -6.88 -9.14 -24.72
N ARG A 392 -7.07 -8.57 -23.54
CA ARG A 392 -6.53 -7.29 -23.10
C ARG A 392 -5.37 -7.48 -22.14
N MET A 393 -4.61 -6.43 -21.97
CA MET A 393 -3.65 -6.25 -20.88
C MET A 393 -4.08 -5.03 -20.08
N SER A 394 -3.50 -4.87 -18.90
CA SER A 394 -3.77 -3.74 -18.01
C SER A 394 -2.51 -2.94 -17.74
N GLY A 395 -2.69 -1.67 -17.46
CA GLY A 395 -1.62 -0.77 -17.02
C GLY A 395 -2.17 0.37 -16.17
N ARG A 396 -1.25 1.06 -15.50
CA ARG A 396 -1.56 2.26 -14.72
C ARG A 396 -1.12 3.51 -15.45
N ALA A 397 -2.06 4.45 -15.62
CA ALA A 397 -1.76 5.78 -16.10
C ALA A 397 -0.98 6.59 -15.02
N ARG A 398 -0.36 7.70 -15.44
CA ARG A 398 0.38 8.56 -14.50
C ARG A 398 -0.50 9.09 -13.36
N ASP A 399 -1.76 9.36 -13.63
CA ASP A 399 -2.76 9.78 -12.64
C ASP A 399 -3.32 8.64 -11.76
N GLY A 400 -2.82 7.40 -11.96
CA GLY A 400 -3.17 6.23 -11.19
C GLY A 400 -4.38 5.44 -11.69
N ARG A 401 -5.08 5.90 -12.74
CA ARG A 401 -6.22 5.16 -13.30
C ARG A 401 -5.79 3.83 -13.90
N LEU A 402 -6.61 2.83 -13.68
CA LEU A 402 -6.49 1.52 -14.33
C LEU A 402 -7.01 1.63 -15.75
N VAL A 403 -6.23 1.13 -16.71
CA VAL A 403 -6.61 1.12 -18.12
C VAL A 403 -6.42 -0.29 -18.68
N HIS A 404 -7.49 -0.86 -19.22
CA HIS A 404 -7.46 -2.11 -19.98
C HIS A 404 -7.28 -1.78 -21.46
N PHE A 405 -6.25 -2.31 -22.09
CA PHE A 405 -5.94 -2.02 -23.48
C PHE A 405 -5.85 -3.27 -24.34
N ALA A 406 -6.31 -3.17 -25.60
CA ALA A 406 -6.19 -4.26 -26.56
C ALA A 406 -4.74 -4.37 -27.07
N VAL A 407 -4.23 -5.58 -27.09
CA VAL A 407 -3.00 -5.92 -27.79
C VAL A 407 -3.40 -6.25 -29.23
N GLY A 408 -3.09 -5.38 -30.18
CA GLY A 408 -3.46 -5.54 -31.59
C GLY A 408 -3.01 -6.87 -32.20
N ASP A 409 -3.64 -7.29 -33.30
CA ASP A 409 -3.38 -8.60 -33.92
C ASP A 409 -1.93 -8.78 -34.39
N ALA A 410 -1.25 -7.69 -34.79
CA ALA A 410 0.16 -7.71 -35.16
C ALA A 410 1.08 -8.08 -33.96
N ALA A 411 0.68 -7.72 -32.75
CA ALA A 411 1.42 -8.06 -31.53
C ALA A 411 1.02 -9.40 -30.92
N ARG A 412 -0.07 -10.02 -31.39
CA ARG A 412 -0.49 -11.36 -30.96
C ARG A 412 0.38 -12.46 -31.56
N GLY A 413 0.97 -12.21 -32.74
CA GLY A 413 1.76 -13.20 -33.50
C GLY A 413 3.22 -13.32 -33.12
N SER A 414 3.77 -12.37 -32.37
CA SER A 414 5.18 -12.35 -31.99
C SER A 414 5.37 -11.96 -30.52
N ALA A 415 5.98 -12.86 -29.75
CA ALA A 415 6.38 -12.56 -28.36
C ALA A 415 7.29 -11.32 -28.29
N ASP A 416 7.93 -10.98 -29.40
CA ASP A 416 8.89 -9.89 -29.51
C ASP A 416 8.25 -8.50 -29.63
N THR A 417 6.99 -8.40 -30.03
CA THR A 417 6.26 -7.14 -30.17
C THR A 417 5.21 -6.91 -29.10
N ARG A 418 4.89 -7.92 -28.30
CA ARG A 418 3.89 -7.81 -27.23
C ARG A 418 4.45 -7.01 -26.04
N PRO A 419 3.71 -6.03 -25.50
CA PRO A 419 4.06 -5.35 -24.27
C PRO A 419 4.19 -6.33 -23.10
N ARG A 420 5.14 -6.06 -22.22
CA ARG A 420 5.41 -6.88 -21.05
C ARG A 420 5.16 -6.05 -19.78
N PRO A 421 4.79 -6.66 -18.67
CA PRO A 421 4.76 -5.95 -17.39
C PRO A 421 6.08 -5.19 -17.14
N GLY A 422 5.96 -3.91 -16.85
CA GLY A 422 7.10 -2.99 -16.72
C GLY A 422 7.45 -2.22 -17.99
N ASP A 423 6.94 -2.56 -19.17
CA ASP A 423 7.08 -1.71 -20.37
C ASP A 423 6.16 -0.48 -20.27
N VAL A 424 6.49 0.56 -21.03
CA VAL A 424 5.70 1.78 -21.13
C VAL A 424 5.08 1.88 -22.51
N ILE A 425 3.77 2.11 -22.55
CA ILE A 425 3.03 2.30 -23.81
C ILE A 425 2.22 3.59 -23.77
N THR A 426 1.89 4.11 -24.96
CA THR A 426 0.81 5.09 -25.11
C THR A 426 -0.32 4.49 -25.91
N THR A 427 -1.55 4.84 -25.54
CA THR A 427 -2.75 4.37 -26.21
C THR A 427 -3.85 5.42 -26.09
N MET A 428 -4.89 5.33 -26.94
CA MET A 428 -6.04 6.23 -26.89
C MET A 428 -7.19 5.58 -26.13
N VAL A 429 -7.78 6.32 -25.20
CA VAL A 429 -8.97 5.90 -24.45
C VAL A 429 -10.17 5.84 -25.41
N THR A 430 -10.82 4.68 -25.49
CA THR A 430 -11.98 4.43 -26.35
C THR A 430 -13.27 4.24 -25.58
N GLY A 431 -13.19 3.98 -24.27
CA GLY A 431 -14.34 3.76 -23.42
C GLY A 431 -14.03 3.97 -21.94
N ALA A 432 -15.06 4.07 -21.14
CA ALA A 432 -14.97 4.36 -19.72
C ALA A 432 -15.97 3.58 -18.90
N ALA A 433 -15.53 3.18 -17.70
CA ALA A 433 -16.36 2.64 -16.63
C ALA A 433 -16.06 3.40 -15.32
N PRO A 434 -16.84 3.27 -14.25
CA PRO A 434 -16.59 4.00 -13.01
C PRO A 434 -15.19 3.75 -12.44
N HIS A 435 -14.63 2.55 -12.59
CA HIS A 435 -13.39 2.15 -11.95
C HIS A 435 -12.20 1.94 -12.88
N HIS A 436 -12.39 2.05 -14.21
CA HIS A 436 -11.34 1.84 -15.20
C HIS A 436 -11.65 2.50 -16.53
N LEU A 437 -10.61 2.65 -17.33
CA LEU A 437 -10.71 3.08 -18.73
C LEU A 437 -10.49 1.87 -19.66
N ILE A 438 -10.98 2.00 -20.87
CA ILE A 438 -10.81 1.02 -21.95
C ILE A 438 -10.10 1.71 -23.13
N ALA A 439 -9.11 1.03 -23.71
CA ALA A 439 -8.29 1.55 -24.80
C ALA A 439 -8.12 0.47 -25.87
N ASP A 440 -9.14 0.32 -26.72
CA ASP A 440 -9.20 -0.71 -27.78
C ASP A 440 -8.69 -0.22 -29.17
N ALA A 441 -8.26 1.04 -29.26
CA ALA A 441 -7.74 1.60 -30.53
C ALA A 441 -6.32 1.06 -30.90
N GLY A 442 -5.73 0.23 -30.05
CA GLY A 442 -4.38 -0.28 -30.23
C GLY A 442 -3.31 0.58 -29.54
N ILE A 443 -2.07 0.14 -29.69
CA ILE A 443 -0.90 0.76 -29.06
C ILE A 443 -0.32 1.79 -30.04
N LEU A 444 -0.20 3.05 -29.62
CA LEU A 444 0.39 4.14 -30.42
C LEU A 444 1.91 4.12 -30.35
N THR A 445 2.47 3.97 -29.15
CA THR A 445 3.92 3.80 -28.90
C THR A 445 4.18 2.70 -27.92
N HIS A 446 5.32 2.02 -28.07
CA HIS A 446 5.77 0.98 -27.13
C HIS A 446 7.26 1.20 -26.86
N ARG A 447 7.59 1.46 -25.61
CA ARG A 447 8.97 1.56 -25.14
C ARG A 447 9.28 0.38 -24.21
N ARG A 448 10.24 -0.42 -24.63
CA ARG A 448 10.80 -1.50 -23.81
C ARG A 448 11.65 -0.92 -22.69
N THR A 449 11.63 -1.58 -21.55
CA THR A 449 12.35 -1.17 -20.36
C THR A 449 13.18 -2.31 -19.80
N ARG A 450 14.21 -1.98 -19.01
CA ARG A 450 14.99 -2.98 -18.26
C ARG A 450 14.12 -3.81 -17.32
N ALA A 451 13.09 -3.17 -16.72
CA ALA A 451 12.13 -3.85 -15.87
C ALA A 451 11.28 -4.88 -16.64
N GLY A 452 10.83 -4.52 -17.87
CA GLY A 452 10.13 -5.45 -18.76
C GLY A 452 11.02 -6.61 -19.20
N ASP A 453 12.31 -6.36 -19.45
CA ASP A 453 13.30 -7.40 -19.76
C ASP A 453 13.53 -8.34 -18.57
N ALA A 454 13.65 -7.80 -17.36
CA ALA A 454 13.80 -8.56 -16.13
C ALA A 454 12.57 -9.44 -15.86
N HIS A 455 11.36 -8.87 -16.05
CA HIS A 455 10.11 -9.63 -15.92
C HIS A 455 10.02 -10.78 -16.93
N ALA A 456 10.30 -10.52 -18.21
CA ALA A 456 10.27 -11.53 -19.27
C ALA A 456 11.30 -12.65 -19.09
N ALA A 457 12.46 -12.32 -18.50
CA ALA A 457 13.51 -13.29 -18.18
C ALA A 457 13.18 -14.11 -16.91
N GLY A 458 12.04 -13.89 -16.26
CA GLY A 458 11.70 -14.51 -14.98
C GLY A 458 12.67 -14.11 -13.85
N ARG A 459 13.44 -13.03 -14.04
CA ARG A 459 14.35 -12.53 -13.02
C ARG A 459 13.52 -11.96 -11.88
N ARG A 460 13.66 -12.54 -10.71
CA ARG A 460 13.12 -11.93 -9.50
C ARG A 460 13.91 -10.65 -9.20
N PRO A 461 13.22 -9.57 -8.78
CA PRO A 461 13.90 -8.36 -8.33
C PRO A 461 14.90 -8.72 -7.22
N ARG A 462 16.10 -8.18 -7.30
CA ARG A 462 17.10 -8.36 -6.23
C ARG A 462 16.61 -7.71 -4.97
N GLY A 463 16.69 -8.42 -3.84
CA GLY A 463 16.51 -7.83 -2.53
C GLY A 463 17.66 -6.84 -2.29
N ILE A 464 17.35 -5.63 -1.85
CA ILE A 464 18.38 -4.67 -1.46
C ILE A 464 18.85 -5.05 -0.08
N GLY A 465 20.07 -5.61 0.01
CA GLY A 465 20.80 -5.69 1.27
C GLY A 465 21.43 -4.33 1.55
N LEU A 466 20.80 -3.51 2.39
CA LEU A 466 21.46 -2.30 2.90
C LEU A 466 22.50 -2.74 3.93
N GLY A 467 23.75 -2.81 3.47
CA GLY A 467 25.03 -2.86 4.14
C GLY A 467 25.14 -3.13 5.63
N MET A 468 24.61 -4.24 6.13
CA MET A 468 25.06 -4.79 7.41
C MET A 468 26.05 -5.91 7.13
N PRO A 469 27.22 -5.97 7.80
CA PRO A 469 28.13 -7.09 7.67
C PRO A 469 27.40 -8.36 8.15
N ALA A 470 27.37 -9.38 7.29
CA ALA A 470 26.83 -10.68 7.64
C ALA A 470 27.65 -11.25 8.81
N VAL A 471 27.04 -11.31 9.99
CA VAL A 471 27.58 -12.03 11.14
C VAL A 471 27.09 -13.47 11.05
N GLY A 472 27.79 -14.25 10.25
CA GLY A 472 27.60 -15.69 10.10
C GLY A 472 28.70 -16.29 9.25
N PRO A 473 29.06 -17.58 9.43
CA PRO A 473 30.08 -18.21 8.61
C PRO A 473 29.62 -18.23 7.13
N PRO A 474 30.55 -18.07 6.17
CA PRO A 474 30.21 -18.07 4.76
C PRO A 474 29.58 -19.42 4.37
N VAL A 475 28.36 -19.36 3.83
CA VAL A 475 27.69 -20.52 3.24
C VAL A 475 28.46 -20.86 1.95
N GLY A 476 29.17 -21.98 1.98
CA GLY A 476 29.81 -22.52 0.79
C GLY A 476 28.78 -22.85 -0.31
N PRO A 477 29.20 -22.95 -1.58
CA PRO A 477 28.26 -23.21 -2.68
C PRO A 477 27.52 -24.53 -2.43
N ALA A 478 26.19 -24.46 -2.51
CA ALA A 478 25.31 -25.61 -2.36
C ALA A 478 25.71 -26.72 -3.35
N GLN A 479 26.10 -27.87 -2.81
CA GLN A 479 26.27 -29.08 -3.61
C GLN A 479 24.88 -29.58 -4.06
N PRO A 480 24.69 -30.00 -5.31
CA PRO A 480 23.44 -30.59 -5.74
C PRO A 480 23.24 -31.93 -5.02
N LEU A 481 22.17 -32.06 -4.26
CA LEU A 481 21.72 -33.33 -3.69
C LEU A 481 21.36 -34.28 -4.84
N GLY A 482 22.20 -35.28 -5.03
CA GLY A 482 21.97 -36.35 -5.98
C GLY A 482 20.76 -37.17 -5.57
N CYS A 483 19.87 -37.42 -6.54
CA CYS A 483 18.86 -38.47 -6.47
C CYS A 483 19.53 -39.84 -6.19
N ALA A 484 19.11 -40.48 -5.10
CA ALA A 484 19.32 -41.90 -4.93
C ALA A 484 18.00 -42.58 -4.52
N ARG A 485 17.45 -43.30 -5.51
CA ARG A 485 16.51 -44.44 -5.48
C ARG A 485 15.44 -44.52 -4.38
#